data_0f441b51a1c3d4aeb064891907848c2b
#
_entry.id   0f441b51a1c3d4aeb064891907848c2b
#
_cell.length_a   1.000
_cell.length_b   1.000
_cell.length_c   1.000
_cell.angle_alpha   90.00
_cell.angle_beta   90.00
_cell.angle_gamma   90.00
#
_symmetry.space_group_name_H-M   'P 1'
#
loop_
_entity.id
_entity.type
_entity.pdbx_description
1 polymer ?
#
loop_
_entity_poly.entity_id
_entity_poly.type
_entity_poly.pdbx_seq_one_letter_code
_entity_poly.pdbx_strand_id
1 'polypeptide(L)'
;GGLVDENALADLIRSGHIAGAAFDVFSDEPATDNPLFKIPNVVCTPHLGAATSEAQENVAIQVAEQMANYLNDGAVENALNMPSMTAEEAKIMRPWVNLAGHLGSFIGQMTDEPLEAINILYDGTVSKMNLAALNCSAIAGIMKKVNPDVNMVSAPVIAKERGIQISTTNQAKSGAFDGYI
;
A
#
# COMPACT_ATOMS: atom_id res chain seq x y z
N GLY A 1 10.86 -14.68 7.50
CA GLY A 1 9.97 -15.67 8.09
C GLY A 1 9.12 -16.35 7.04
N GLY A 2 7.90 -16.59 7.19
CA GLY A 2 6.92 -17.42 6.49
C GLY A 2 6.93 -17.58 4.95
N LEU A 3 8.03 -17.29 4.27
CA LEU A 3 8.21 -17.52 2.83
C LEU A 3 8.83 -18.88 2.51
N VAL A 4 9.42 -19.54 3.49
CA VAL A 4 10.11 -20.83 3.34
C VAL A 4 9.61 -21.78 4.41
N ASP A 5 9.33 -23.03 4.03
CA ASP A 5 9.11 -24.11 4.97
C ASP A 5 10.46 -24.56 5.54
N GLU A 6 10.73 -24.22 6.80
CA GLU A 6 12.02 -24.45 7.47
C GLU A 6 12.28 -25.95 7.71
N ASN A 7 11.23 -26.76 7.94
CA ASN A 7 11.35 -28.19 8.11
C ASN A 7 11.73 -28.89 6.80
N ALA A 8 10.98 -28.58 5.72
CA ALA A 8 11.25 -29.11 4.39
C ALA A 8 12.66 -28.73 3.91
N LEU A 9 13.08 -27.47 4.15
CA LEU A 9 14.43 -27.01 3.82
C LEU A 9 15.51 -27.77 4.60
N ALA A 10 15.28 -27.97 5.90
CA ALA A 10 16.21 -28.72 6.75
C ALA A 10 16.42 -30.15 6.23
N ASP A 11 15.38 -30.82 5.81
CA ASP A 11 15.46 -32.19 5.24
C ASP A 11 16.16 -32.21 3.88
N LEU A 12 15.93 -31.23 3.03
CA LEU A 12 16.61 -31.10 1.75
C LEU A 12 18.12 -30.83 1.89
N ILE A 13 18.52 -30.05 2.91
CA ILE A 13 19.94 -29.82 3.18
C ILE A 13 20.58 -31.09 3.75
N ARG A 14 19.92 -31.78 4.71
CA ARG A 14 20.42 -33.03 5.27
C ARG A 14 20.60 -34.14 4.24
N SER A 15 19.69 -34.19 3.25
CA SER A 15 19.79 -35.15 2.15
C SER A 15 20.83 -34.76 1.08
N GLY A 16 21.44 -33.59 1.16
CA GLY A 16 22.40 -33.07 0.18
C GLY A 16 21.75 -32.55 -1.11
N HIS A 17 20.44 -32.46 -1.18
CA HIS A 17 19.73 -31.89 -2.32
C HIS A 17 19.97 -30.38 -2.46
N ILE A 18 20.05 -29.68 -1.30
CA ILE A 18 20.44 -28.27 -1.21
C ILE A 18 21.79 -28.21 -0.46
N ALA A 19 22.75 -27.47 -1.01
CA ALA A 19 24.11 -27.42 -0.48
C ALA A 19 24.22 -26.69 0.86
N GLY A 20 23.38 -25.70 1.11
CA GLY A 20 23.35 -24.91 2.35
C GLY A 20 22.41 -23.73 2.22
N ALA A 21 22.26 -22.99 3.33
CA ALA A 21 21.37 -21.83 3.38
C ALA A 21 21.91 -20.76 4.37
N ALA A 22 21.43 -19.52 4.23
CA ALA A 22 21.61 -18.46 5.20
C ALA A 22 20.25 -17.85 5.56
N PHE A 23 19.98 -17.71 6.86
CA PHE A 23 18.71 -17.20 7.38
C PHE A 23 18.95 -16.12 8.42
N ASP A 24 18.26 -14.99 8.27
CA ASP A 24 18.24 -13.89 9.23
C ASP A 24 16.86 -13.75 9.89
N VAL A 25 15.81 -14.31 9.26
CA VAL A 25 14.40 -14.17 9.68
C VAL A 25 13.74 -15.55 9.73
N PHE A 26 12.98 -15.83 10.79
CA PHE A 26 12.35 -17.11 11.03
C PHE A 26 10.83 -17.01 11.11
N SER A 27 10.13 -18.14 11.00
CA SER A 27 8.67 -18.17 11.12
C SER A 27 8.17 -17.76 12.50
N ASP A 28 8.92 -18.17 13.54
CA ASP A 28 8.68 -17.77 14.93
C ASP A 28 9.87 -16.99 15.45
N GLU A 29 9.66 -15.76 15.91
CA GLU A 29 10.69 -14.87 16.45
C GLU A 29 10.30 -14.35 17.85
N PRO A 30 11.25 -14.28 18.81
CA PRO A 30 12.66 -14.67 18.70
C PRO A 30 12.85 -16.19 18.61
N ALA A 31 13.60 -16.63 17.59
CA ALA A 31 13.83 -18.05 17.34
C ALA A 31 14.81 -18.60 18.36
N THR A 32 14.33 -19.49 19.23
CA THR A 32 15.16 -20.17 20.28
C THR A 32 15.44 -21.63 19.95
N ASP A 33 14.54 -22.29 19.24
CA ASP A 33 14.70 -23.67 18.78
C ASP A 33 14.13 -23.78 17.34
N ASN A 34 15.01 -23.90 16.36
CA ASN A 34 14.64 -23.97 14.95
C ASN A 34 15.35 -25.14 14.28
N PRO A 35 14.68 -25.91 13.39
CA PRO A 35 15.26 -27.09 12.72
C PRO A 35 16.53 -26.78 11.93
N LEU A 36 16.75 -25.51 11.54
CA LEU A 36 17.91 -25.06 10.79
C LEU A 36 19.18 -24.83 11.65
N PHE A 37 19.05 -24.58 12.96
CA PHE A 37 20.17 -24.15 13.81
C PHE A 37 21.30 -25.16 14.00
N LYS A 38 21.01 -26.45 13.83
CA LYS A 38 21.99 -27.53 14.04
C LYS A 38 22.49 -28.16 12.74
N ILE A 39 22.25 -27.53 11.61
CA ILE A 39 22.68 -28.05 10.30
C ILE A 39 24.02 -27.41 9.93
N PRO A 40 25.08 -28.19 9.67
CA PRO A 40 26.45 -27.67 9.47
C PRO A 40 26.59 -26.64 8.33
N ASN A 41 25.77 -26.74 7.30
CA ASN A 41 25.82 -25.87 6.12
C ASN A 41 24.79 -24.73 6.17
N VAL A 42 24.28 -24.39 7.35
CA VAL A 42 23.31 -23.30 7.53
C VAL A 42 23.92 -22.23 8.43
N VAL A 43 23.87 -21.00 7.96
CA VAL A 43 24.24 -19.81 8.73
C VAL A 43 22.96 -19.11 9.18
N CYS A 44 22.84 -18.86 10.49
CA CYS A 44 21.68 -18.17 11.05
C CYS A 44 22.14 -16.93 11.80
N THR A 45 21.43 -15.81 11.63
CA THR A 45 21.62 -14.56 12.35
C THR A 45 20.31 -14.14 13.04
N PRO A 46 20.36 -13.39 14.16
CA PRO A 46 19.16 -13.05 14.92
C PRO A 46 18.47 -11.77 14.40
N HIS A 47 17.98 -11.78 13.15
CA HIS A 47 17.28 -10.68 12.51
C HIS A 47 18.09 -9.37 12.48
N LEU A 48 19.31 -9.44 11.95
CA LEU A 48 20.26 -8.32 11.93
C LEU A 48 20.13 -7.40 10.71
N GLY A 49 19.31 -7.72 9.72
CA GLY A 49 19.25 -7.01 8.44
C GLY A 49 19.04 -5.50 8.57
N ALA A 50 18.27 -5.05 9.56
CA ALA A 50 18.03 -3.63 9.86
C ALA A 50 18.68 -3.17 11.19
N ALA A 51 19.42 -4.03 11.88
CA ALA A 51 19.97 -3.76 13.21
C ALA A 51 21.42 -3.30 13.19
N THR A 52 22.09 -3.27 12.04
CA THR A 52 23.43 -2.70 11.90
C THR A 52 23.37 -1.17 11.96
N SER A 53 24.41 -0.52 12.50
CA SER A 53 24.48 0.95 12.59
C SER A 53 24.31 1.60 11.21
N GLU A 54 24.93 1.04 10.18
CA GLU A 54 24.81 1.51 8.79
C GLU A 54 23.37 1.39 8.26
N ALA A 55 22.68 0.27 8.51
CA ALA A 55 21.31 0.08 8.08
C ALA A 55 20.36 1.05 8.79
N GLN A 56 20.55 1.28 10.09
CA GLN A 56 19.74 2.23 10.86
C GLN A 56 19.91 3.67 10.36
N GLU A 57 21.15 4.08 10.07
CA GLU A 57 21.42 5.41 9.51
C GLU A 57 20.78 5.58 8.13
N ASN A 58 20.99 4.61 7.24
CA ASN A 58 20.41 4.64 5.89
C ASN A 58 18.86 4.66 5.90
N VAL A 59 18.24 3.84 6.75
CA VAL A 59 16.77 3.82 6.91
C VAL A 59 16.28 5.16 7.45
N ALA A 60 16.96 5.75 8.45
CA ALA A 60 16.55 7.05 9.00
C ALA A 60 16.59 8.17 7.93
N ILE A 61 17.65 8.20 7.12
CA ILE A 61 17.80 9.16 6.04
C ILE A 61 16.69 8.95 4.99
N GLN A 62 16.50 7.71 4.53
CA GLN A 62 15.48 7.41 3.52
C GLN A 62 14.06 7.75 4.00
N VAL A 63 13.71 7.46 5.24
CA VAL A 63 12.41 7.82 5.80
C VAL A 63 12.24 9.34 5.89
N ALA A 64 13.28 10.07 6.30
CA ALA A 64 13.24 11.54 6.34
C ALA A 64 13.05 12.15 4.94
N GLU A 65 13.73 11.62 3.92
CA GLU A 65 13.58 12.05 2.53
C GLU A 65 12.17 11.74 1.99
N GLN A 66 11.66 10.54 2.23
CA GLN A 66 10.30 10.16 1.82
C GLN A 66 9.23 11.03 2.49
N MET A 67 9.39 11.32 3.79
CA MET A 67 8.49 12.25 4.49
C MET A 67 8.56 13.66 3.92
N ALA A 68 9.76 14.17 3.63
CA ALA A 68 9.94 15.48 3.02
C ALA A 68 9.29 15.54 1.63
N ASN A 69 9.47 14.52 0.79
CA ASN A 69 8.87 14.42 -0.53
C ASN A 69 7.33 14.38 -0.45
N TYR A 70 6.80 13.63 0.52
CA TYR A 70 5.35 13.59 0.75
C TYR A 70 4.78 14.96 1.17
N LEU A 71 5.44 15.64 2.09
CA LEU A 71 4.97 16.94 2.60
C LEU A 71 5.08 18.05 1.55
N ASN A 72 6.14 18.04 0.74
CA ASN A 72 6.37 19.07 -0.26
C ASN A 72 5.58 18.83 -1.56
N ASP A 73 5.65 17.63 -2.08
CA ASP A 73 5.16 17.28 -3.42
C ASP A 73 3.96 16.33 -3.42
N GLY A 74 3.65 15.70 -2.30
CA GLY A 74 2.61 14.66 -2.19
C GLY A 74 3.05 13.31 -2.76
N ALA A 75 4.37 13.12 -2.98
CA ALA A 75 4.91 11.83 -3.42
C ALA A 75 4.71 10.76 -2.34
N VAL A 76 4.32 9.56 -2.75
CA VAL A 76 4.12 8.41 -1.86
C VAL A 76 5.04 7.30 -2.33
N GLU A 77 6.15 7.11 -1.62
CA GLU A 77 7.14 6.08 -1.92
C GLU A 77 7.19 5.06 -0.78
N ASN A 78 7.20 3.77 -1.15
CA ASN A 78 7.33 2.66 -0.20
C ASN A 78 6.28 2.62 0.94
N ALA A 79 5.14 3.28 0.80
CA ALA A 79 4.06 3.19 1.78
C ALA A 79 3.36 1.82 1.69
N LEU A 80 3.11 1.19 2.84
CA LEU A 80 2.43 -0.12 2.90
C LEU A 80 0.91 -0.01 2.72
N ASN A 81 0.34 1.13 3.03
CA ASN A 81 -1.10 1.36 3.16
C ASN A 81 -1.63 2.48 2.24
N MET A 82 -0.81 2.96 1.33
CA MET A 82 -1.20 3.92 0.30
C MET A 82 -0.67 3.51 -1.07
N PRO A 83 -1.39 3.82 -2.16
CA PRO A 83 -0.88 3.64 -3.51
C PRO A 83 0.39 4.47 -3.73
N SER A 84 1.43 3.85 -4.27
CA SER A 84 2.68 4.55 -4.60
C SER A 84 2.46 5.59 -5.71
N MET A 85 3.13 6.73 -5.58
CA MET A 85 3.05 7.84 -6.51
C MET A 85 4.36 8.62 -6.49
N THR A 86 5.02 8.74 -7.62
CA THR A 86 6.24 9.55 -7.75
C THR A 86 5.95 11.04 -7.61
N ALA A 87 6.98 11.86 -7.35
CA ALA A 87 6.83 13.31 -7.24
C ALA A 87 6.30 13.94 -8.56
N GLU A 88 6.69 13.39 -9.71
CA GLU A 88 6.19 13.85 -11.02
C GLU A 88 4.72 13.50 -11.21
N GLU A 89 4.34 12.27 -10.90
CA GLU A 89 2.94 11.84 -10.93
C GLU A 89 2.08 12.63 -9.95
N ALA A 90 2.59 12.92 -8.76
CA ALA A 90 1.88 13.69 -7.75
C ALA A 90 1.50 15.10 -8.25
N LYS A 91 2.41 15.77 -8.99
CA LYS A 91 2.12 17.08 -9.57
C LYS A 91 0.97 17.04 -10.59
N ILE A 92 0.97 16.03 -11.44
CA ILE A 92 -0.07 15.85 -12.47
C ILE A 92 -1.39 15.39 -11.81
N MET A 93 -1.30 14.55 -10.82
CA MET A 93 -2.46 13.93 -10.18
C MET A 93 -3.15 14.82 -9.15
N ARG A 94 -2.44 15.76 -8.54
CA ARG A 94 -2.98 16.64 -7.48
C ARG A 94 -4.34 17.27 -7.82
N PRO A 95 -4.55 17.88 -9.01
CA PRO A 95 -5.86 18.43 -9.38
C PRO A 95 -6.96 17.37 -9.42
N TRP A 96 -6.64 16.18 -9.93
CA TRP A 96 -7.58 15.07 -10.05
C TRP A 96 -7.91 14.44 -8.70
N VAL A 97 -6.93 14.29 -7.82
CA VAL A 97 -7.12 13.83 -6.43
C VAL A 97 -8.04 14.79 -5.68
N ASN A 98 -7.79 16.11 -5.82
CA ASN A 98 -8.64 17.13 -5.20
C ASN A 98 -10.07 17.08 -5.77
N LEU A 99 -10.22 16.98 -7.11
CA LEU A 99 -11.52 16.86 -7.75
C LEU A 99 -12.27 15.63 -7.26
N ALA A 100 -11.64 14.47 -7.23
CA ALA A 100 -12.23 13.23 -6.72
C ALA A 100 -12.72 13.39 -5.28
N GLY A 101 -11.89 14.00 -4.42
CA GLY A 101 -12.25 14.27 -3.02
C GLY A 101 -13.43 15.25 -2.87
N HIS A 102 -13.48 16.30 -3.68
CA HIS A 102 -14.59 17.25 -3.69
C HIS A 102 -15.88 16.63 -4.20
N LEU A 103 -15.83 15.88 -5.31
CA LEU A 103 -16.98 15.14 -5.82
C LEU A 103 -17.50 14.13 -4.80
N GLY A 104 -16.59 13.38 -4.18
CA GLY A 104 -16.93 12.47 -3.10
C GLY A 104 -17.62 13.19 -1.93
N SER A 105 -17.07 14.32 -1.48
CA SER A 105 -17.64 15.11 -0.40
C SER A 105 -19.03 15.66 -0.76
N PHE A 106 -19.21 16.10 -2.00
CA PHE A 106 -20.50 16.58 -2.50
C PHE A 106 -21.56 15.46 -2.47
N ILE A 107 -21.22 14.29 -3.02
CA ILE A 107 -22.12 13.12 -3.03
C ILE A 107 -22.43 12.66 -1.60
N GLY A 108 -21.41 12.59 -0.73
CA GLY A 108 -21.58 12.20 0.66
C GLY A 108 -22.54 13.13 1.42
N GLN A 109 -22.52 14.44 1.14
CA GLN A 109 -23.44 15.40 1.75
C GLN A 109 -24.88 15.26 1.23
N MET A 110 -25.05 14.86 -0.02
CA MET A 110 -26.38 14.65 -0.64
C MET A 110 -27.02 13.30 -0.27
N THR A 111 -26.25 12.37 0.26
CA THR A 111 -26.71 11.02 0.59
C THR A 111 -27.12 10.94 2.05
N ASP A 112 -28.40 10.69 2.33
CA ASP A 112 -28.94 10.56 3.70
C ASP A 112 -29.11 9.10 4.13
N GLU A 113 -29.11 8.17 3.19
CA GLU A 113 -29.27 6.73 3.43
C GLU A 113 -27.92 6.01 3.55
N PRO A 114 -27.87 4.83 4.21
CA PRO A 114 -26.68 3.99 4.24
C PRO A 114 -26.22 3.62 2.84
N LEU A 115 -24.95 3.79 2.55
CA LEU A 115 -24.34 3.45 1.27
C LEU A 115 -24.14 1.94 1.16
N GLU A 116 -24.67 1.34 0.10
CA GLU A 116 -24.46 -0.07 -0.26
C GLU A 116 -23.33 -0.24 -1.27
N ALA A 117 -23.22 0.69 -2.22
CA ALA A 117 -22.23 0.65 -3.28
C ALA A 117 -21.74 2.04 -3.71
N ILE A 118 -20.50 2.11 -4.15
CA ILE A 118 -19.85 3.29 -4.75
C ILE A 118 -19.33 2.85 -6.13
N ASN A 119 -19.83 3.46 -7.19
CA ASN A 119 -19.37 3.24 -8.55
C ASN A 119 -18.66 4.49 -9.04
N ILE A 120 -17.37 4.38 -9.40
CA ILE A 120 -16.57 5.49 -9.87
C ILE A 120 -16.21 5.24 -11.33
N LEU A 121 -16.60 6.18 -12.19
CA LEU A 121 -16.30 6.15 -13.61
C LEU A 121 -15.21 7.16 -13.94
N TYR A 122 -14.17 6.70 -14.62
CA TYR A 122 -13.11 7.53 -15.16
C TYR A 122 -13.11 7.46 -16.68
N ASP A 123 -13.13 8.60 -17.36
CA ASP A 123 -13.11 8.67 -18.82
C ASP A 123 -12.01 9.62 -19.32
N GLY A 124 -11.48 9.33 -20.51
CA GLY A 124 -10.44 10.13 -21.17
C GLY A 124 -9.06 9.95 -20.55
N THR A 125 -8.30 11.03 -20.42
CA THR A 125 -6.89 11.00 -19.96
C THR A 125 -6.75 10.49 -18.53
N VAL A 126 -7.70 10.80 -17.65
CA VAL A 126 -7.69 10.38 -16.25
C VAL A 126 -7.79 8.86 -16.10
N SER A 127 -8.43 8.16 -17.04
CA SER A 127 -8.60 6.70 -17.00
C SER A 127 -7.26 5.93 -17.06
N LYS A 128 -6.17 6.60 -17.47
CA LYS A 128 -4.82 6.04 -17.57
C LYS A 128 -3.92 6.38 -16.38
N MET A 129 -4.44 7.15 -15.43
CA MET A 129 -3.71 7.58 -14.22
C MET A 129 -3.78 6.53 -13.12
N ASN A 130 -3.17 6.83 -11.97
CA ASN A 130 -3.26 5.98 -10.78
C ASN A 130 -4.67 6.05 -10.17
N LEU A 131 -5.57 5.21 -10.68
CA LEU A 131 -6.96 5.17 -10.24
C LEU A 131 -7.12 4.78 -8.77
N ALA A 132 -6.17 4.03 -8.21
CA ALA A 132 -6.21 3.66 -6.79
C ALA A 132 -6.14 4.90 -5.89
N ALA A 133 -5.26 5.86 -6.18
CA ALA A 133 -5.17 7.11 -5.43
C ALA A 133 -6.45 7.96 -5.57
N LEU A 134 -7.03 8.02 -6.76
CA LEU A 134 -8.29 8.73 -7.00
C LEU A 134 -9.46 8.08 -6.27
N ASN A 135 -9.56 6.76 -6.29
CA ASN A 135 -10.57 6.02 -5.52
C ASN A 135 -10.46 6.32 -4.02
N CYS A 136 -9.25 6.25 -3.45
CA CYS A 136 -9.04 6.56 -2.03
C CYS A 136 -9.52 7.97 -1.68
N SER A 137 -9.25 8.97 -2.54
CA SER A 137 -9.69 10.35 -2.34
C SER A 137 -11.22 10.51 -2.44
N ALA A 138 -11.85 9.91 -3.46
CA ALA A 138 -13.29 9.95 -3.63
C ALA A 138 -14.03 9.30 -2.45
N ILE A 139 -13.58 8.11 -2.04
CA ILE A 139 -14.18 7.39 -0.91
C ILE A 139 -14.00 8.18 0.39
N ALA A 140 -12.81 8.74 0.63
CA ALA A 140 -12.57 9.60 1.78
C ALA A 140 -13.52 10.80 1.80
N GLY A 141 -13.72 11.45 0.64
CA GLY A 141 -14.68 12.54 0.49
C GLY A 141 -16.10 12.14 0.87
N ILE A 142 -16.59 11.02 0.31
CA ILE A 142 -17.94 10.50 0.59
C ILE A 142 -18.13 10.24 2.08
N MET A 143 -17.14 9.65 2.74
CA MET A 143 -17.26 9.21 4.12
C MET A 143 -17.08 10.32 5.16
N LYS A 144 -16.58 11.50 4.79
CA LYS A 144 -16.35 12.62 5.72
C LYS A 144 -17.60 13.07 6.48
N LYS A 145 -18.80 12.95 5.89
CA LYS A 145 -20.06 13.26 6.57
C LYS A 145 -20.29 12.38 7.79
N VAL A 146 -19.91 11.11 7.69
CA VAL A 146 -20.16 10.10 8.75
C VAL A 146 -18.99 10.00 9.72
N ASN A 147 -17.78 10.23 9.24
CA ASN A 147 -16.55 10.22 10.03
C ASN A 147 -15.63 11.36 9.57
N PRO A 148 -15.59 12.50 10.30
CA PRO A 148 -14.76 13.64 9.95
C PRO A 148 -13.27 13.35 9.89
N ASP A 149 -12.77 12.37 10.65
CA ASP A 149 -11.35 12.00 10.74
C ASP A 149 -10.91 11.04 9.63
N VAL A 150 -11.84 10.64 8.73
CA VAL A 150 -11.52 9.75 7.62
C VAL A 150 -10.56 10.43 6.64
N ASN A 151 -9.59 9.66 6.18
CA ASN A 151 -8.59 10.08 5.21
C ASN A 151 -8.40 9.03 4.11
N MET A 152 -7.54 9.30 3.14
CA MET A 152 -7.30 8.40 1.99
C MET A 152 -6.78 7.02 2.38
N VAL A 153 -6.13 6.89 3.54
CA VAL A 153 -5.61 5.61 4.05
C VAL A 153 -6.73 4.79 4.69
N SER A 154 -7.50 5.42 5.58
CA SER A 154 -8.54 4.74 6.35
C SER A 154 -9.84 4.49 5.56
N ALA A 155 -10.15 5.33 4.58
CA ALA A 155 -11.42 5.27 3.85
C ALA A 155 -11.71 3.92 3.18
N PRO A 156 -10.78 3.31 2.43
CA PRO A 156 -11.03 2.01 1.80
C PRO A 156 -11.25 0.88 2.83
N VAL A 157 -10.55 0.93 3.95
CA VAL A 157 -10.68 -0.06 5.03
C VAL A 157 -12.05 0.06 5.69
N ILE A 158 -12.45 1.28 6.07
CA ILE A 158 -13.74 1.55 6.69
C ILE A 158 -14.90 1.21 5.73
N ALA A 159 -14.77 1.51 4.44
CA ALA A 159 -15.78 1.14 3.45
C ALA A 159 -15.97 -0.38 3.38
N LYS A 160 -14.87 -1.13 3.36
CA LYS A 160 -14.87 -2.59 3.37
C LYS A 160 -15.51 -3.15 4.65
N GLU A 161 -15.15 -2.63 5.82
CA GLU A 161 -15.71 -3.04 7.11
C GLU A 161 -17.23 -2.77 7.20
N ARG A 162 -17.72 -1.73 6.53
CA ARG A 162 -19.15 -1.42 6.42
C ARG A 162 -19.88 -2.20 5.33
N GLY A 163 -19.19 -3.06 4.59
CA GLY A 163 -19.77 -3.86 3.51
C GLY A 163 -20.09 -3.06 2.24
N ILE A 164 -19.55 -1.85 2.11
CA ILE A 164 -19.78 -1.01 0.93
C ILE A 164 -19.03 -1.59 -0.27
N GLN A 165 -19.75 -1.91 -1.34
CA GLN A 165 -19.15 -2.40 -2.57
C GLN A 165 -18.54 -1.25 -3.37
N ILE A 166 -17.26 -1.37 -3.73
CA ILE A 166 -16.56 -0.37 -4.54
C ILE A 166 -16.26 -0.95 -5.90
N SER A 167 -16.74 -0.29 -6.94
CA SER A 167 -16.42 -0.65 -8.32
C SER A 167 -15.83 0.54 -9.07
N THR A 168 -14.92 0.25 -10.00
CA THR A 168 -14.27 1.26 -10.84
C THR A 168 -14.45 0.87 -12.30
N THR A 169 -14.96 1.80 -13.09
CA THR A 169 -15.05 1.65 -14.55
C THR A 169 -14.13 2.67 -15.20
N ASN A 170 -13.29 2.23 -16.13
CA ASN A 170 -12.45 3.12 -16.91
C ASN A 170 -12.77 3.01 -18.39
N GLN A 171 -12.85 4.16 -19.06
CA GLN A 171 -13.11 4.28 -20.48
C GLN A 171 -12.06 5.22 -21.10
N ALA A 172 -11.54 4.84 -22.24
CA ALA A 172 -10.57 5.67 -22.97
C ALA A 172 -11.22 6.58 -24.02
N LYS A 173 -12.51 6.79 -23.93
CA LYS A 173 -13.26 7.65 -24.86
C LYS A 173 -13.16 9.09 -24.36
N SER A 174 -12.58 9.99 -25.14
CA SER A 174 -12.70 11.42 -24.90
C SER A 174 -14.07 11.90 -25.41
N GLY A 175 -14.86 12.49 -24.51
CA GLY A 175 -16.07 13.23 -24.87
C GLY A 175 -15.74 14.69 -25.22
N ALA A 176 -16.52 15.63 -24.70
CA ALA A 176 -16.29 17.08 -24.86
C ALA A 176 -15.09 17.60 -24.03
N PHE A 177 -14.58 16.80 -23.10
CA PHE A 177 -13.47 17.14 -22.20
C PHE A 177 -12.36 16.10 -22.33
N ASP A 178 -11.13 16.50 -22.00
CA ASP A 178 -9.96 15.60 -22.02
C ASP A 178 -10.06 14.45 -21.02
N GLY A 179 -10.87 14.60 -19.99
CA GLY A 179 -11.18 13.59 -19.00
C GLY A 179 -12.23 14.05 -17.99
N TYR A 180 -12.89 13.11 -17.34
CA TYR A 180 -13.84 13.36 -16.25
C TYR A 180 -13.93 12.18 -15.27
N ILE A 181 -14.41 12.51 -14.10
CA ILE A 181 -14.73 11.55 -13.05
C ILE A 181 -16.24 11.61 -12.80
#